data_26c35322681e1745e827fc4f067515f2
#
_entry.id   26c35322681e1745e827fc4f067515f2
#
_cell.length_a   1.000
_cell.length_b   1.000
_cell.length_c   1.000
_cell.angle_alpha   90.00
_cell.angle_beta   90.00
_cell.angle_gamma   90.00
#
_symmetry.space_group_name_H-M   'P 1'
#
loop_
_entity.id
_entity.type
_entity.pdbx_description
1 polymer ?
#
loop_
_entity_poly.entity_id
_entity_poly.type
_entity_poly.pdbx_seq_one_letter_code
_entity_poly.pdbx_strand_id
1 'polypeptide(L)'
;ELKYNDNPTGGFFQEYTADKTKNWVKYNATDPNNYPITDWTDLILKSSAPRMTHTLSVSGGNKAVKSVATLSYDEVDGLYDGRGFQRYMFRSNNDFNINDKLSAQIDVNIRHAKSTATNYDPFDTMRKMPAIYPATWDDGRLASGKSGANPYGLLVAGGNSVAHSTQVAGKGSLTFKPIKGLSISGIVSPFINYQKKKAFKNSCGYTLPDDPETFGGYFDS
;
A
#
# COMPACT_ATOMS: atom_id res chain seq x y z
N GLU A 1 -19.03 -30.58 -2.19
CA GLU A 1 -18.89 -31.95 -2.68
C GLU A 1 -19.02 -33.00 -1.56
N LEU A 2 -18.34 -32.84 -0.42
CA LEU A 2 -18.49 -33.79 0.70
C LEU A 2 -19.93 -33.88 1.17
N LYS A 3 -20.65 -32.75 1.30
CA LYS A 3 -22.07 -32.72 1.66
C LYS A 3 -22.95 -33.42 0.63
N TYR A 4 -22.65 -33.30 -0.66
CA TYR A 4 -23.35 -34.02 -1.70
C TYR A 4 -23.12 -35.55 -1.57
N ASN A 5 -21.88 -35.96 -1.35
CA ASN A 5 -21.53 -37.37 -1.20
C ASN A 5 -22.18 -38.02 0.02
N ASP A 6 -22.39 -37.24 1.11
CA ASP A 6 -23.08 -37.73 2.31
C ASP A 6 -24.61 -37.73 2.16
N ASN A 7 -25.15 -36.80 1.35
CA ASN A 7 -26.60 -36.68 1.10
C ASN A 7 -26.88 -36.25 -0.36
N PRO A 8 -26.81 -37.14 -1.33
CA PRO A 8 -26.97 -36.79 -2.75
C PRO A 8 -28.38 -36.30 -3.13
N THR A 9 -29.37 -36.49 -2.28
CA THR A 9 -30.75 -35.98 -2.48
C THR A 9 -31.02 -34.65 -1.82
N GLY A 10 -30.02 -34.08 -1.13
CA GLY A 10 -30.16 -32.85 -0.31
C GLY A 10 -30.12 -31.52 -1.09
N GLY A 11 -30.28 -31.53 -2.40
CA GLY A 11 -30.29 -30.31 -3.22
C GLY A 11 -28.90 -29.70 -3.50
N PHE A 12 -27.81 -30.42 -3.27
CA PHE A 12 -26.45 -30.01 -3.61
C PHE A 12 -26.08 -30.47 -5.03
N PHE A 13 -25.33 -29.64 -5.75
CA PHE A 13 -24.75 -30.02 -7.03
C PHE A 13 -23.46 -30.78 -6.84
N GLN A 14 -23.30 -31.87 -7.62
CA GLN A 14 -22.04 -32.59 -7.70
C GLN A 14 -21.19 -32.01 -8.83
N GLU A 15 -20.20 -31.19 -8.48
CA GLU A 15 -19.23 -30.66 -9.44
C GLU A 15 -18.07 -31.64 -9.65
N TYR A 16 -17.65 -32.33 -8.58
CA TYR A 16 -16.57 -33.32 -8.62
C TYR A 16 -17.05 -34.65 -8.06
N THR A 17 -16.55 -35.76 -8.64
CA THR A 17 -16.83 -37.09 -8.12
C THR A 17 -16.27 -37.29 -6.71
N ALA A 18 -16.81 -38.23 -5.95
CA ALA A 18 -16.31 -38.59 -4.63
C ALA A 18 -14.84 -39.00 -4.65
N ASP A 19 -14.38 -39.69 -5.70
CA ASP A 19 -12.99 -40.06 -5.89
C ASP A 19 -12.10 -38.84 -6.06
N LYS A 20 -12.44 -37.91 -6.96
CA LYS A 20 -11.68 -36.66 -7.15
C LYS A 20 -11.59 -35.85 -5.85
N THR A 21 -12.69 -35.72 -5.12
CA THR A 21 -12.74 -34.99 -3.85
C THR A 21 -11.82 -35.59 -2.78
N LYS A 22 -11.77 -36.96 -2.70
CA LYS A 22 -10.94 -37.63 -1.72
C LYS A 22 -9.45 -37.67 -2.11
N ASN A 23 -9.16 -37.77 -3.40
CA ASN A 23 -7.81 -37.97 -3.91
C ASN A 23 -7.18 -36.74 -4.54
N TRP A 24 -7.76 -35.54 -4.37
CA TRP A 24 -7.29 -34.30 -4.99
C TRP A 24 -5.80 -34.03 -4.77
N VAL A 25 -5.32 -34.15 -3.53
CA VAL A 25 -3.91 -33.95 -3.16
C VAL A 25 -2.99 -34.97 -3.88
N LYS A 26 -3.44 -36.21 -4.03
CA LYS A 26 -2.68 -37.21 -4.75
C LYS A 26 -2.60 -36.90 -6.24
N TYR A 27 -3.69 -36.45 -6.83
CA TYR A 27 -3.74 -36.08 -8.25
C TYR A 27 -2.93 -34.81 -8.52
N ASN A 28 -2.92 -33.86 -7.60
CA ASN A 28 -2.07 -32.66 -7.71
C ASN A 28 -0.59 -33.00 -7.90
N ALA A 29 -0.07 -34.04 -7.27
CA ALA A 29 1.34 -34.43 -7.38
C ALA A 29 1.76 -34.87 -8.80
N THR A 30 0.82 -35.31 -9.65
CA THR A 30 1.08 -35.78 -11.02
C THR A 30 0.49 -34.86 -12.09
N ASP A 31 -0.51 -34.07 -11.75
CA ASP A 31 -1.24 -33.20 -12.68
C ASP A 31 -1.71 -31.92 -11.95
N PRO A 32 -0.77 -31.01 -11.65
CA PRO A 32 -1.07 -29.78 -10.89
C PRO A 32 -1.99 -28.82 -11.64
N ASN A 33 -1.99 -28.84 -12.97
CA ASN A 33 -2.84 -27.96 -13.76
C ASN A 33 -4.32 -28.31 -13.66
N ASN A 34 -4.66 -29.59 -13.66
CA ASN A 34 -6.05 -30.07 -13.54
C ASN A 34 -6.51 -30.23 -12.07
N TYR A 35 -5.59 -30.38 -11.14
CA TYR A 35 -5.85 -30.54 -9.70
C TYR A 35 -5.04 -29.54 -8.86
N PRO A 36 -5.19 -28.22 -9.10
CA PRO A 36 -4.37 -27.22 -8.42
C PRO A 36 -4.66 -27.16 -6.92
N ILE A 37 -3.62 -26.82 -6.16
CA ILE A 37 -3.71 -26.48 -4.74
C ILE A 37 -2.94 -25.17 -4.55
N THR A 38 -3.67 -24.07 -4.47
CA THR A 38 -3.10 -22.74 -4.35
C THR A 38 -3.32 -22.20 -2.93
N ASP A 39 -2.24 -21.93 -2.22
CA ASP A 39 -2.31 -21.08 -1.02
C ASP A 39 -2.27 -19.61 -1.45
N TRP A 40 -3.43 -19.03 -1.61
CA TRP A 40 -3.58 -17.63 -2.04
C TRP A 40 -2.99 -16.64 -1.06
N THR A 41 -2.96 -16.98 0.22
CA THR A 41 -2.43 -16.11 1.27
C THR A 41 -0.91 -16.06 1.19
N ASP A 42 -0.27 -17.22 1.16
CA ASP A 42 1.19 -17.34 1.06
C ASP A 42 1.73 -16.78 -0.26
N LEU A 43 0.99 -16.99 -1.35
CA LEU A 43 1.35 -16.51 -2.68
C LEU A 43 1.32 -14.98 -2.80
N ILE A 44 0.38 -14.32 -2.12
CA ILE A 44 0.12 -12.88 -2.29
C ILE A 44 0.75 -12.06 -1.16
N LEU A 45 0.70 -12.56 0.07
CA LEU A 45 1.15 -11.80 1.23
C LEU A 45 2.61 -12.11 1.57
N LYS A 46 3.32 -11.06 1.92
CA LYS A 46 4.66 -11.17 2.49
C LYS A 46 4.55 -11.66 3.92
N SER A 47 5.53 -12.42 4.37
CA SER A 47 5.65 -12.86 5.77
C SER A 47 5.86 -11.70 6.74
N SER A 48 6.35 -10.56 6.26
CA SER A 48 6.57 -9.34 7.05
C SER A 48 6.45 -8.08 6.21
N ALA A 49 6.01 -7.00 6.84
CA ALA A 49 5.96 -5.66 6.26
C ALA A 49 6.65 -4.67 7.22
N PRO A 50 7.98 -4.52 7.12
CA PRO A 50 8.75 -3.69 8.05
C PRO A 50 8.37 -2.22 7.93
N ARG A 51 8.52 -1.53 9.05
CA ARG A 51 8.45 -0.07 9.12
C ARG A 51 9.73 0.45 9.75
N MET A 52 10.34 1.44 9.11
CA MET A 52 11.50 2.17 9.63
C MET A 52 11.14 3.63 9.88
N THR A 53 11.69 4.19 10.96
CA THR A 53 11.62 5.63 11.25
C THR A 53 12.97 6.08 11.76
N HIS A 54 13.55 7.06 11.09
CA HIS A 54 14.78 7.73 11.51
C HIS A 54 14.48 9.18 11.80
N THR A 55 14.91 9.68 12.95
CA THR A 55 14.72 11.07 13.34
C THR A 55 16.00 11.63 13.92
N LEU A 56 16.43 12.76 13.37
CA LEU A 56 17.52 13.57 13.87
C LEU A 56 16.99 14.91 14.31
N SER A 57 17.26 15.28 15.55
CA SER A 57 16.87 16.57 16.11
C SER A 57 18.10 17.30 16.65
N VAL A 58 18.22 18.57 16.31
CA VAL A 58 19.24 19.48 16.82
C VAL A 58 18.56 20.69 17.43
N SER A 59 18.95 21.03 18.63
CA SER A 59 18.44 22.23 19.32
C SER A 59 19.58 23.03 19.92
N GLY A 60 19.42 24.33 19.93
CA GLY A 60 20.40 25.24 20.49
C GLY A 60 19.85 26.63 20.64
N GLY A 61 20.58 27.44 21.33
CA GLY A 61 20.18 28.84 21.45
C GLY A 61 20.82 29.56 22.63
N ASN A 62 20.44 30.82 22.76
CA ASN A 62 20.80 31.70 23.83
C ASN A 62 19.59 32.55 24.24
N LYS A 63 19.80 33.66 24.99
CA LYS A 63 18.71 34.57 25.39
C LYS A 63 18.04 35.26 24.20
N ALA A 64 18.78 35.50 23.12
CA ALA A 64 18.27 36.24 21.94
C ALA A 64 17.62 35.30 20.93
N VAL A 65 18.15 34.10 20.75
CA VAL A 65 17.65 33.11 19.74
C VAL A 65 17.58 31.71 20.32
N LYS A 66 16.48 31.05 20.10
CA LYS A 66 16.30 29.59 20.36
C LYS A 66 15.81 28.92 19.10
N SER A 67 16.46 27.82 18.71
CA SER A 67 16.15 27.11 17.51
C SER A 67 16.11 25.59 17.77
N VAL A 68 15.15 24.93 17.12
CA VAL A 68 15.07 23.49 17.06
C VAL A 68 14.84 23.12 15.59
N ALA A 69 15.66 22.21 15.08
CA ALA A 69 15.48 21.63 13.76
C ALA A 69 15.37 20.10 13.87
N THR A 70 14.43 19.50 13.14
CA THR A 70 14.20 18.07 13.10
C THR A 70 14.10 17.61 11.66
N LEU A 71 14.83 16.56 11.33
CA LEU A 71 14.72 15.82 10.06
C LEU A 71 14.24 14.42 10.37
N SER A 72 13.19 13.97 9.70
CA SER A 72 12.66 12.62 9.85
C SER A 72 12.49 11.94 8.49
N TYR A 73 12.79 10.65 8.46
CA TYR A 73 12.51 9.72 7.37
C TYR A 73 11.66 8.58 7.89
N ASP A 74 10.54 8.31 7.23
CA ASP A 74 9.70 7.15 7.48
C ASP A 74 9.62 6.31 6.20
N GLU A 75 9.71 5.01 6.36
CA GLU A 75 9.46 4.01 5.33
C GLU A 75 8.56 2.92 5.88
N VAL A 76 7.56 2.56 5.09
CA VAL A 76 6.59 1.51 5.42
C VAL A 76 6.42 0.63 4.19
N ASP A 77 6.76 -0.64 4.32
CA ASP A 77 6.48 -1.64 3.31
C ASP A 77 5.03 -2.12 3.38
N GLY A 78 4.47 -2.46 2.21
CA GLY A 78 3.15 -3.08 2.14
C GLY A 78 3.21 -4.58 2.41
N LEU A 79 2.08 -5.14 2.84
CA LEU A 79 1.90 -6.58 3.06
C LEU A 79 1.95 -7.40 1.76
N TYR A 80 1.89 -6.77 0.60
CA TYR A 80 2.04 -7.40 -0.71
C TYR A 80 2.86 -6.49 -1.64
N ASP A 81 3.35 -7.03 -2.74
CA ASP A 81 4.22 -6.31 -3.66
C ASP A 81 3.52 -5.12 -4.33
N GLY A 82 4.30 -4.11 -4.68
CA GLY A 82 3.80 -2.91 -5.32
C GLY A 82 3.12 -1.90 -4.37
N ARG A 83 3.06 -2.17 -3.07
CA ARG A 83 2.54 -1.25 -2.06
C ARG A 83 3.65 -0.79 -1.12
N GLY A 84 3.75 0.53 -0.92
CA GLY A 84 4.75 1.11 -0.04
C GLY A 84 4.53 2.59 0.19
N PHE A 85 5.17 3.11 1.23
CA PHE A 85 5.09 4.51 1.61
C PHE A 85 6.44 5.00 2.11
N GLN A 86 6.88 6.16 1.61
CA GLN A 86 8.09 6.85 2.07
C GLN A 86 7.75 8.30 2.36
N ARG A 87 8.32 8.85 3.42
CA ARG A 87 8.11 10.24 3.82
C ARG A 87 9.37 10.86 4.38
N TYR A 88 9.69 12.03 3.84
CA TYR A 88 10.70 12.94 4.39
C TYR A 88 9.99 14.12 5.04
N MET A 89 10.43 14.50 6.21
CA MET A 89 9.87 15.63 6.94
C MET A 89 11.00 16.46 7.54
N PHE A 90 10.98 17.75 7.24
CA PHE A 90 11.82 18.74 7.87
C PHE A 90 10.97 19.73 8.65
N ARG A 91 11.32 19.97 9.89
CA ARG A 91 10.69 20.98 10.75
C ARG A 91 11.77 21.86 11.37
N SER A 92 11.54 23.17 11.35
CA SER A 92 12.38 24.13 12.06
C SER A 92 11.48 25.11 12.81
N ASN A 93 11.75 25.29 14.09
CA ASN A 93 11.07 26.23 14.97
C ASN A 93 12.12 27.18 15.53
N ASN A 94 11.91 28.48 15.37
CA ASN A 94 12.88 29.50 15.75
C ASN A 94 12.16 30.63 16.49
N ASP A 95 12.60 30.90 17.72
CA ASP A 95 12.14 31.99 18.54
C ASP A 95 13.25 33.02 18.64
N PHE A 96 12.90 34.29 18.39
CA PHE A 96 13.81 35.43 18.42
C PHE A 96 13.33 36.43 19.45
N ASN A 97 14.13 36.70 20.46
CA ASN A 97 13.94 37.83 21.40
C ASN A 97 14.80 38.97 20.92
N ILE A 98 14.21 39.90 20.14
CA ILE A 98 14.94 41.02 19.53
C ILE A 98 15.33 42.04 20.60
N ASN A 99 14.40 42.34 21.51
CA ASN A 99 14.62 43.13 22.72
C ASN A 99 13.48 42.85 23.72
N ASP A 100 13.46 43.57 24.87
CA ASP A 100 12.46 43.37 25.92
C ASP A 100 11.01 43.65 25.49
N LYS A 101 10.81 44.35 24.39
CA LYS A 101 9.49 44.70 23.87
C LYS A 101 9.13 43.98 22.58
N LEU A 102 10.07 43.37 21.88
CA LEU A 102 9.85 42.82 20.54
C LEU A 102 10.39 41.41 20.47
N SER A 103 9.53 40.44 20.09
CA SER A 103 9.88 39.07 19.79
C SER A 103 9.26 38.63 18.48
N ALA A 104 9.93 37.69 17.80
CA ALA A 104 9.47 37.06 16.57
C ALA A 104 9.55 35.52 16.68
N GLN A 105 8.70 34.83 15.95
CA GLN A 105 8.76 33.38 15.78
C GLN A 105 8.68 33.06 14.31
N ILE A 106 9.53 32.13 13.85
CA ILE A 106 9.52 31.62 12.48
C ILE A 106 9.54 30.10 12.54
N ASP A 107 8.46 29.48 12.08
CA ASP A 107 8.32 28.04 11.99
C ASP A 107 8.22 27.63 10.51
N VAL A 108 8.91 26.56 10.16
CA VAL A 108 8.85 25.95 8.83
C VAL A 108 8.62 24.46 8.96
N ASN A 109 7.69 23.92 8.19
CA ASN A 109 7.44 22.49 8.09
C ASN A 109 7.35 22.11 6.61
N ILE A 110 8.24 21.23 6.17
CA ILE A 110 8.28 20.68 4.82
C ILE A 110 8.07 19.18 4.94
N ARG A 111 7.11 18.67 4.20
CA ARG A 111 6.81 17.24 4.12
C ARG A 111 6.78 16.81 2.66
N HIS A 112 7.57 15.81 2.31
CA HIS A 112 7.48 15.13 1.02
C HIS A 112 7.16 13.67 1.24
N ALA A 113 6.09 13.16 0.60
CA ALA A 113 5.68 11.78 0.70
C ALA A 113 5.54 11.17 -0.70
N LYS A 114 5.98 9.92 -0.82
CA LYS A 114 5.77 9.04 -1.97
C LYS A 114 4.93 7.85 -1.51
N SER A 115 3.83 7.57 -2.18
CA SER A 115 3.01 6.39 -1.98
C SER A 115 2.95 5.59 -3.26
N THR A 116 3.25 4.32 -3.17
CA THR A 116 3.10 3.35 -4.26
C THR A 116 1.95 2.41 -3.90
N ALA A 117 1.09 2.13 -4.86
CA ALA A 117 -0.01 1.20 -4.71
C ALA A 117 -0.24 0.46 -6.03
N THR A 118 -0.69 -0.77 -5.95
CA THR A 118 -1.24 -1.50 -7.09
C THR A 118 -2.61 -0.90 -7.47
N ASN A 119 -3.01 -1.06 -8.72
CA ASN A 119 -4.34 -0.62 -9.16
C ASN A 119 -5.45 -1.56 -8.66
N TYR A 120 -5.08 -2.71 -8.15
CA TYR A 120 -5.97 -3.74 -7.62
C TYR A 120 -5.59 -4.09 -6.18
N ASP A 121 -6.58 -4.12 -5.29
CA ASP A 121 -6.40 -4.60 -3.92
C ASP A 121 -6.77 -6.09 -3.85
N PRO A 122 -5.80 -7.00 -3.61
CA PRO A 122 -6.05 -8.43 -3.67
C PRO A 122 -6.79 -8.98 -2.45
N PHE A 123 -6.90 -8.23 -1.35
CA PHE A 123 -7.32 -8.76 -0.06
C PHE A 123 -8.70 -9.40 -0.05
N ASP A 124 -9.69 -8.75 -0.63
CA ASP A 124 -11.06 -9.25 -0.58
C ASP A 124 -11.25 -10.48 -1.46
N THR A 125 -10.68 -10.44 -2.67
CA THR A 125 -10.78 -11.57 -3.61
C THR A 125 -9.95 -12.76 -3.14
N MET A 126 -8.73 -12.54 -2.65
CA MET A 126 -7.85 -13.57 -2.11
C MET A 126 -8.54 -14.41 -1.02
N ARG A 127 -9.20 -13.75 -0.06
CA ARG A 127 -9.89 -14.44 1.04
C ARG A 127 -11.09 -15.28 0.60
N LYS A 128 -11.67 -14.96 -0.54
CA LYS A 128 -12.84 -15.65 -1.10
C LYS A 128 -12.45 -16.71 -2.13
N MET A 129 -11.17 -16.76 -2.50
CA MET A 129 -10.68 -17.67 -3.55
C MET A 129 -10.45 -19.06 -2.99
N PRO A 130 -11.15 -20.09 -3.48
CA PRO A 130 -10.88 -21.46 -3.09
C PRO A 130 -9.51 -21.95 -3.58
N ALA A 131 -8.86 -22.81 -2.81
CA ALA A 131 -7.55 -23.36 -3.12
C ALA A 131 -7.49 -24.24 -4.38
N ILE A 132 -8.63 -24.72 -4.84
CA ILE A 132 -8.75 -25.57 -6.04
C ILE A 132 -8.68 -24.81 -7.37
N TYR A 133 -8.50 -23.49 -7.34
CA TYR A 133 -8.29 -22.68 -8.54
C TYR A 133 -6.82 -22.32 -8.68
N PRO A 134 -6.23 -22.43 -9.90
CA PRO A 134 -4.83 -22.12 -10.11
C PRO A 134 -4.60 -20.60 -10.18
N ALA A 135 -3.51 -20.13 -9.60
CA ALA A 135 -3.01 -18.78 -9.83
C ALA A 135 -2.10 -18.72 -11.07
N THR A 136 -1.28 -19.75 -11.21
CA THR A 136 -0.40 -19.97 -12.36
C THR A 136 -0.51 -21.42 -12.78
N TRP A 137 -0.16 -21.70 -14.03
CA TRP A 137 0.10 -23.05 -14.50
C TRP A 137 1.47 -23.52 -14.01
N ASP A 138 1.78 -24.79 -14.16
CA ASP A 138 3.07 -25.39 -13.76
C ASP A 138 4.29 -24.78 -14.46
N ASP A 139 4.09 -24.22 -15.65
CA ASP A 139 5.11 -23.50 -16.42
C ASP A 139 5.25 -22.01 -16.03
N GLY A 140 4.50 -21.52 -15.04
CA GLY A 140 4.56 -20.16 -14.51
C GLY A 140 3.69 -19.14 -15.24
N ARG A 141 2.98 -19.51 -16.32
CA ARG A 141 2.03 -18.63 -16.98
C ARG A 141 0.83 -18.35 -16.07
N LEU A 142 0.23 -17.16 -16.23
CA LEU A 142 -0.95 -16.77 -15.44
C LEU A 142 -2.15 -17.65 -15.84
N ALA A 143 -2.79 -18.24 -14.84
CA ALA A 143 -4.01 -19.02 -15.00
C ALA A 143 -5.26 -18.15 -14.78
N SER A 144 -6.43 -18.69 -15.16
CA SER A 144 -7.70 -17.97 -15.07
C SER A 144 -8.16 -17.67 -13.63
N GLY A 145 -7.63 -18.39 -12.63
CA GLY A 145 -8.24 -18.38 -11.32
C GLY A 145 -9.66 -18.91 -11.36
N LYS A 146 -10.56 -18.33 -10.61
CA LYS A 146 -11.99 -18.69 -10.65
C LYS A 146 -12.71 -17.83 -11.70
N SER A 147 -12.96 -18.37 -12.87
CA SER A 147 -13.72 -17.69 -13.94
C SER A 147 -13.15 -16.31 -14.32
N GLY A 148 -11.83 -16.16 -14.41
CA GLY A 148 -11.18 -14.88 -14.69
C GLY A 148 -10.83 -14.03 -13.45
N ALA A 149 -11.29 -14.41 -12.27
CA ALA A 149 -10.92 -13.75 -11.03
C ALA A 149 -9.61 -14.37 -10.49
N ASN A 150 -8.49 -13.77 -10.82
CA ASN A 150 -7.17 -14.17 -10.33
C ASN A 150 -6.50 -12.99 -9.61
N PRO A 151 -6.57 -12.94 -8.26
CA PRO A 151 -6.01 -11.84 -7.49
C PRO A 151 -4.48 -11.73 -7.61
N TYR A 152 -3.79 -12.84 -7.81
CA TYR A 152 -2.34 -12.84 -8.05
C TYR A 152 -2.01 -12.29 -9.44
N GLY A 153 -2.71 -12.72 -10.48
CA GLY A 153 -2.52 -12.21 -11.83
C GLY A 153 -2.73 -10.70 -11.93
N LEU A 154 -3.78 -10.18 -11.31
CA LEU A 154 -4.05 -8.74 -11.24
C LEU A 154 -3.01 -7.98 -10.40
N LEU A 155 -2.47 -8.61 -9.34
CA LEU A 155 -1.43 -8.01 -8.52
C LEU A 155 -0.13 -7.82 -9.31
N VAL A 156 0.32 -8.84 -10.02
CA VAL A 156 1.62 -8.83 -10.72
C VAL A 156 1.57 -8.11 -12.07
N ALA A 157 0.45 -8.17 -12.76
CA ALA A 157 0.32 -7.67 -14.13
C ALA A 157 -0.60 -6.45 -14.28
N GLY A 158 -1.49 -6.15 -13.31
CA GLY A 158 -2.53 -5.11 -13.40
C GLY A 158 -2.03 -3.66 -13.38
N GLY A 159 -0.72 -3.47 -13.20
CA GLY A 159 -0.10 -2.15 -13.14
C GLY A 159 -0.15 -1.50 -11.77
N ASN A 160 0.40 -0.31 -11.68
CA ASN A 160 0.56 0.39 -10.40
C ASN A 160 0.26 1.89 -10.50
N SER A 161 0.15 2.52 -9.34
CA SER A 161 0.09 3.96 -9.21
C SER A 161 1.14 4.47 -8.23
N VAL A 162 1.73 5.62 -8.58
CA VAL A 162 2.68 6.34 -7.73
C VAL A 162 2.14 7.74 -7.50
N ALA A 163 1.99 8.10 -6.23
CA ALA A 163 1.57 9.43 -5.81
C ALA A 163 2.68 10.12 -5.03
N HIS A 164 2.98 11.36 -5.41
CA HIS A 164 3.85 12.25 -4.67
C HIS A 164 3.03 13.39 -4.08
N SER A 165 3.28 13.70 -2.82
CA SER A 165 2.66 14.83 -2.12
C SER A 165 3.75 15.65 -1.45
N THR A 166 3.79 16.94 -1.76
CA THR A 166 4.71 17.90 -1.12
C THR A 166 3.89 18.98 -0.43
N GLN A 167 4.11 19.13 0.85
CA GLN A 167 3.47 20.15 1.69
C GLN A 167 4.54 21.05 2.26
N VAL A 168 4.33 22.37 2.15
CA VAL A 168 5.15 23.38 2.77
C VAL A 168 4.24 24.26 3.60
N ALA A 169 4.49 24.31 4.89
CA ALA A 169 3.78 25.15 5.83
C ALA A 169 4.77 26.07 6.55
N GLY A 170 4.43 27.33 6.64
CA GLY A 170 5.19 28.30 7.39
C GLY A 170 4.31 28.99 8.43
N LYS A 171 4.93 29.52 9.45
CA LYS A 171 4.32 30.50 10.39
C LYS A 171 5.35 31.55 10.71
N GLY A 172 4.98 32.79 10.49
CA GLY A 172 5.71 33.94 10.97
C GLY A 172 4.85 34.70 11.97
N SER A 173 5.37 35.01 13.14
CA SER A 173 4.69 35.89 14.09
C SER A 173 5.64 36.95 14.62
N LEU A 174 5.10 38.13 14.82
CA LEU A 174 5.79 39.25 15.45
C LEU A 174 4.93 39.72 16.61
N THR A 175 5.54 39.84 17.80
CA THR A 175 4.85 40.27 19.02
C THR A 175 5.54 41.51 19.58
N PHE A 176 4.78 42.59 19.76
CA PHE A 176 5.21 43.84 20.32
C PHE A 176 4.53 44.13 21.66
N LYS A 177 5.30 44.41 22.69
CA LYS A 177 4.86 44.74 24.07
C LYS A 177 5.24 46.17 24.42
N PRO A 178 4.44 47.16 24.01
CA PRO A 178 4.79 48.60 24.21
C PRO A 178 4.87 48.98 25.68
N ILE A 179 3.93 48.50 26.49
CA ILE A 179 3.81 48.75 27.92
C ILE A 179 3.47 47.50 28.69
N LYS A 180 3.65 47.49 30.00
CA LYS A 180 3.28 46.37 30.87
C LYS A 180 1.78 46.07 30.76
N GLY A 181 1.42 44.81 30.50
CA GLY A 181 0.04 44.35 30.37
C GLY A 181 -0.56 44.45 28.96
N LEU A 182 0.14 45.09 27.97
CA LEU A 182 -0.32 45.14 26.58
C LEU A 182 0.60 44.35 25.65
N SER A 183 0.03 43.46 24.84
CA SER A 183 0.74 42.68 23.81
C SER A 183 -0.04 42.77 22.50
N ILE A 184 0.64 43.11 21.42
CA ILE A 184 0.10 43.19 20.06
C ILE A 184 0.87 42.18 19.22
N SER A 185 0.16 41.26 18.56
CA SER A 185 0.79 40.22 17.73
C SER A 185 0.20 40.20 16.32
N GLY A 186 1.07 40.14 15.32
CA GLY A 186 0.73 39.83 13.93
C GLY A 186 1.21 38.45 13.57
N ILE A 187 0.37 37.65 12.87
CA ILE A 187 0.68 36.26 12.49
C ILE A 187 0.38 36.05 11.00
N VAL A 188 1.30 35.43 10.29
CA VAL A 188 1.16 34.97 8.90
C VAL A 188 1.46 33.48 8.85
N SER A 189 0.59 32.70 8.19
CA SER A 189 0.73 31.22 8.12
C SER A 189 0.50 30.72 6.69
N PRO A 190 1.49 30.86 5.78
CA PRO A 190 1.38 30.32 4.43
C PRO A 190 1.35 28.79 4.44
N PHE A 191 0.54 28.22 3.54
CA PHE A 191 0.45 26.78 3.31
C PHE A 191 0.37 26.50 1.81
N ILE A 192 1.22 25.58 1.33
CA ILE A 192 1.23 25.11 -0.04
C ILE A 192 1.15 23.58 0.00
N ASN A 193 0.26 23.01 -0.80
CA ASN A 193 0.17 21.59 -1.01
C ASN A 193 0.18 21.28 -2.51
N TYR A 194 1.16 20.50 -2.94
CA TYR A 194 1.31 20.03 -4.31
C TYR A 194 1.20 18.53 -4.34
N GLN A 195 0.33 17.98 -5.21
CA GLN A 195 0.15 16.55 -5.39
C GLN A 195 0.28 16.18 -6.86
N LYS A 196 0.99 15.08 -7.13
CA LYS A 196 1.11 14.47 -8.45
C LYS A 196 0.88 12.97 -8.32
N LYS A 197 -0.10 12.46 -9.07
CA LYS A 197 -0.36 11.01 -9.16
C LYS A 197 -0.18 10.57 -10.60
N LYS A 198 0.51 9.45 -10.79
CA LYS A 198 0.65 8.75 -12.06
C LYS A 198 0.20 7.32 -11.85
N ALA A 199 -0.74 6.86 -12.66
CA ALA A 199 -1.26 5.50 -12.60
C ALA A 199 -1.21 4.88 -13.99
N PHE A 200 -0.80 3.62 -14.04
CA PHE A 200 -0.84 2.78 -15.24
C PHE A 200 -1.70 1.57 -14.92
N LYS A 201 -2.79 1.41 -15.64
CA LYS A 201 -3.62 0.21 -15.61
C LYS A 201 -3.31 -0.60 -16.86
N ASN A 202 -2.89 -1.83 -16.68
CA ASN A 202 -2.65 -2.77 -17.77
C ASN A 202 -3.87 -3.68 -17.92
N SER A 203 -4.21 -4.00 -19.16
CA SER A 203 -5.09 -5.15 -19.44
C SER A 203 -4.26 -6.41 -19.28
N CYS A 204 -4.65 -7.28 -18.38
CA CYS A 204 -3.94 -8.54 -18.08
C CYS A 204 -4.80 -9.70 -18.53
N GLY A 205 -4.20 -10.59 -19.29
CA GLY A 205 -4.84 -11.82 -19.74
C GLY A 205 -4.24 -13.05 -19.09
N TYR A 206 -4.92 -14.14 -19.25
CA TYR A 206 -4.47 -15.48 -18.87
C TYR A 206 -4.49 -16.40 -20.09
N THR A 207 -3.76 -17.51 -20.01
CA THR A 207 -3.71 -18.54 -21.04
C THR A 207 -4.41 -19.81 -20.55
N LEU A 208 -4.69 -20.72 -21.49
CA LEU A 208 -5.22 -22.04 -21.16
C LEU A 208 -4.08 -23.01 -20.77
N PRO A 209 -4.35 -24.05 -19.97
CA PRO A 209 -3.30 -24.98 -19.50
C PRO A 209 -2.62 -25.73 -20.64
N ASP A 210 -3.40 -26.21 -21.61
CA ASP A 210 -2.93 -27.11 -22.65
C ASP A 210 -2.40 -26.42 -23.90
N ASP A 211 -2.62 -25.09 -24.02
CA ASP A 211 -2.19 -24.32 -25.18
C ASP A 211 -1.64 -22.95 -24.76
N PRO A 212 -0.29 -22.82 -24.72
CA PRO A 212 0.35 -21.56 -24.31
C PRO A 212 0.12 -20.40 -25.29
N GLU A 213 -0.17 -20.67 -26.55
CA GLU A 213 -0.42 -19.65 -27.59
C GLU A 213 -1.87 -19.15 -27.56
N THR A 214 -2.79 -19.93 -26.99
CA THR A 214 -4.19 -19.55 -26.95
C THR A 214 -4.48 -18.60 -25.78
N PHE A 215 -4.94 -17.41 -26.13
CA PHE A 215 -5.46 -16.43 -25.19
C PHE A 215 -6.77 -16.93 -24.57
N GLY A 216 -6.77 -17.10 -23.24
CA GLY A 216 -7.93 -17.61 -22.50
C GLY A 216 -8.96 -16.54 -22.13
N GLY A 217 -8.51 -15.29 -21.93
CA GLY A 217 -9.36 -14.16 -21.55
C GLY A 217 -8.62 -13.09 -20.77
N TYR A 218 -9.34 -12.02 -20.40
CA TYR A 218 -8.85 -10.98 -19.50
C TYR A 218 -9.32 -11.25 -18.07
N PHE A 219 -8.52 -10.82 -17.09
CA PHE A 219 -8.94 -10.86 -15.71
C PHE A 219 -10.04 -9.84 -15.43
N ASP A 220 -11.00 -10.24 -14.63
CA ASP A 220 -12.01 -9.36 -14.06
C ASP A 220 -11.39 -8.47 -12.97
N SER A 221 -11.56 -7.15 -13.08
CA SER A 221 -10.96 -6.12 -12.19
C SER A 221 -12.01 -5.31 -11.46
#